data_e01169a1397381b493e99657702fed7e
#
_entry.id   e01169a1397381b493e99657702fed7e
#
_cell.length_a   1.000
_cell.length_b   1.000
_cell.length_c   1.000
_cell.angle_alpha   90.00
_cell.angle_beta   90.00
_cell.angle_gamma   90.00
#
_symmetry.space_group_name_H-M   'P 1'
#
loop_
_entity.id
_entity.type
_entity.pdbx_description
1 polymer ?
#
loop_
_entity_poly.entity_id
_entity_poly.type
_entity_poly.pdbx_seq_one_letter_code
_entity_poly.pdbx_strand_id
1 'polypeptide(L)'
;MAKQEIRQRRKPLKVNSFVADFPRQEFQVDLLDMGEAAVPRYGFTAVDIFSKKGVCFPIRSKLASETVEALRKMFGELGYPSSIMCDEGGEFQGEFAAECKKEAVEIIRSRTGGRFVERFIRTLKLPIFERRKALGGSWTQYVQDVVDKYNDSPHSSIHAKPSFVADHEYDFAVLDRTHDHMTKHAKFPVDHEEIAIGDHVKIRIKPSAFYKETFNSWSSEVYTIESIDVDAPQGKLYHLTGYRRPLLRFELKKIADVHRFAGGELRSALQQVRHPPVAPVVAAVPVAPRPPAPLRPPPRRPVTRSQTQVR
;
A
#
# COMPACT_ATOMS: atom_id res chain seq x y z
N MET A 1 -35.77 3.50 25.94
CA MET A 1 -34.57 2.63 26.12
C MET A 1 -34.16 2.13 24.74
N ALA A 2 -33.04 2.62 24.22
CA ALA A 2 -32.51 2.18 22.92
C ALA A 2 -31.97 0.76 23.07
N LYS A 3 -32.47 -0.20 22.30
CA LYS A 3 -31.93 -1.55 22.21
C LYS A 3 -30.49 -1.47 21.69
N GLN A 4 -29.50 -1.78 22.54
CA GLN A 4 -28.16 -2.00 22.08
C GLN A 4 -28.15 -3.24 21.19
N GLU A 5 -28.05 -3.04 19.87
CA GLU A 5 -27.75 -4.12 18.94
C GLU A 5 -26.34 -4.64 19.22
N ILE A 6 -26.23 -5.87 19.68
CA ILE A 6 -24.94 -6.55 19.85
C ILE A 6 -24.33 -6.72 18.46
N ARG A 7 -23.29 -5.94 18.17
CA ARG A 7 -22.57 -6.04 16.89
C ARG A 7 -21.92 -7.40 16.75
N GLN A 8 -22.44 -8.22 15.85
CA GLN A 8 -21.77 -9.46 15.44
C GLN A 8 -20.37 -9.13 14.89
N ARG A 9 -19.35 -9.91 15.33
CA ARG A 9 -18.01 -9.81 14.76
C ARG A 9 -18.09 -9.89 13.24
N ARG A 10 -17.61 -8.84 12.57
CA ARG A 10 -17.59 -8.78 11.11
C ARG A 10 -16.75 -9.95 10.59
N LYS A 11 -17.35 -10.83 9.79
CA LYS A 11 -16.59 -11.86 9.09
C LYS A 11 -15.59 -11.19 8.16
N PRO A 12 -14.30 -11.55 8.21
CA PRO A 12 -13.32 -11.01 7.28
C PRO A 12 -13.73 -11.34 5.84
N LEU A 13 -13.45 -10.43 4.92
CA LEU A 13 -13.66 -10.68 3.49
C LEU A 13 -12.86 -11.93 3.09
N LYS A 14 -13.54 -12.85 2.44
CA LYS A 14 -12.89 -13.98 1.80
C LYS A 14 -12.18 -13.45 0.55
N VAL A 15 -10.89 -13.71 0.44
CA VAL A 15 -10.08 -13.43 -0.74
C VAL A 15 -9.21 -14.65 -1.01
N ASN A 16 -8.89 -14.88 -2.27
CA ASN A 16 -7.95 -15.93 -2.63
C ASN A 16 -6.60 -15.66 -1.96
N SER A 17 -5.97 -16.72 -1.50
CA SER A 17 -4.59 -16.64 -1.06
C SER A 17 -3.70 -16.50 -2.28
N PHE A 18 -2.70 -15.65 -2.21
CA PHE A 18 -1.60 -15.67 -3.17
C PHE A 18 -0.50 -16.59 -2.62
N VAL A 19 -0.07 -17.52 -3.43
CA VAL A 19 1.05 -18.43 -3.15
C VAL A 19 2.04 -18.21 -4.28
N ALA A 20 3.27 -17.83 -3.94
CA ALA A 20 4.35 -17.76 -4.91
C ALA A 20 4.86 -19.18 -5.19
N ASP A 21 5.28 -19.44 -6.43
CA ASP A 21 5.74 -20.76 -6.87
C ASP A 21 7.23 -20.96 -6.62
N PHE A 22 8.02 -19.88 -6.56
CA PHE A 22 9.46 -19.91 -6.37
C PHE A 22 9.98 -18.64 -5.69
N PRO A 23 11.19 -18.67 -5.11
CA PRO A 23 11.85 -17.50 -4.53
C PRO A 23 12.03 -16.37 -5.57
N ARG A 24 11.85 -15.13 -5.14
CA ARG A 24 11.99 -13.95 -6.01
C ARG A 24 10.97 -13.87 -7.16
N GLN A 25 9.88 -14.62 -7.10
CA GLN A 25 8.77 -14.41 -8.02
C GLN A 25 8.12 -13.04 -7.80
N GLU A 26 7.79 -12.71 -6.56
CA GLU A 26 7.21 -11.42 -6.20
C GLU A 26 7.75 -10.94 -4.86
N PHE A 27 8.19 -9.68 -4.81
CA PHE A 27 8.44 -8.97 -3.56
C PHE A 27 7.29 -8.02 -3.26
N GLN A 28 6.92 -7.91 -1.99
CA GLN A 28 6.04 -6.84 -1.55
C GLN A 28 6.85 -5.77 -0.83
N VAL A 29 6.60 -4.51 -1.21
CA VAL A 29 7.32 -3.34 -0.72
C VAL A 29 6.34 -2.33 -0.14
N ASP A 30 6.70 -1.75 1.02
CA ASP A 30 5.94 -0.70 1.69
C ASP A 30 6.86 0.11 2.62
N LEU A 31 6.40 1.26 3.08
CA LEU A 31 7.14 2.08 4.02
C LEU A 31 6.68 1.86 5.46
N LEU A 32 7.61 1.41 6.30
CA LEU A 32 7.47 1.43 7.75
C LEU A 32 7.49 2.89 8.23
N ASP A 33 6.44 3.39 8.89
CA ASP A 33 6.41 4.70 9.54
C ASP A 33 6.63 4.54 11.06
N MET A 34 7.69 5.14 11.56
CA MET A 34 8.08 5.13 12.99
C MET A 34 7.53 6.33 13.78
N GLY A 35 6.73 7.18 13.12
CA GLY A 35 6.12 8.36 13.71
C GLY A 35 6.94 9.63 13.56
N GLU A 36 6.29 10.78 13.77
CA GLU A 36 6.87 12.11 13.48
C GLU A 36 8.12 12.45 14.30
N ALA A 37 8.22 11.93 15.52
CA ALA A 37 9.37 12.15 16.39
C ALA A 37 10.58 11.28 16.05
N ALA A 38 10.48 10.34 15.10
CA ALA A 38 11.58 9.45 14.73
C ALA A 38 12.45 10.09 13.63
N VAL A 39 13.77 9.97 13.78
CA VAL A 39 14.75 10.41 12.78
C VAL A 39 15.75 9.27 12.55
N PRO A 40 15.81 8.73 11.32
CA PRO A 40 14.88 8.91 10.22
C PRO A 40 13.46 8.41 10.56
N ARG A 41 12.44 8.96 9.89
CA ARG A 41 11.04 8.61 10.17
C ARG A 41 10.63 7.28 9.55
N TYR A 42 11.12 6.99 8.36
CA TYR A 42 10.62 5.87 7.56
C TYR A 42 11.65 4.74 7.46
N GLY A 43 11.15 3.54 7.18
CA GLY A 43 11.95 2.41 6.75
C GLY A 43 11.39 1.84 5.45
N PHE A 44 12.21 1.77 4.41
CA PHE A 44 11.88 1.03 3.21
C PHE A 44 11.90 -0.46 3.55
N THR A 45 10.77 -1.11 3.41
CA THR A 45 10.58 -2.50 3.86
C THR A 45 10.17 -3.36 2.69
N ALA A 46 10.84 -4.48 2.50
CA ALA A 46 10.53 -5.44 1.46
C ALA A 46 10.52 -6.87 2.02
N VAL A 47 9.69 -7.73 1.43
CA VAL A 47 9.62 -9.16 1.77
C VAL A 47 9.41 -9.99 0.50
N ASP A 48 10.19 -11.04 0.34
CA ASP A 48 9.96 -12.09 -0.65
C ASP A 48 8.75 -12.93 -0.23
N ILE A 49 7.76 -13.04 -1.10
CA ILE A 49 6.52 -13.75 -0.78
C ILE A 49 6.75 -15.26 -0.64
N PHE A 50 7.71 -15.84 -1.33
CA PHE A 50 8.01 -17.26 -1.22
C PHE A 50 8.80 -17.58 0.05
N SER A 51 10.03 -17.12 0.14
CA SER A 51 10.94 -17.44 1.25
C SER A 51 10.55 -16.74 2.56
N LYS A 52 9.76 -15.67 2.51
CA LYS A 52 9.46 -14.76 3.62
C LYS A 52 10.68 -13.95 4.10
N LYS A 53 11.84 -14.07 3.44
CA LYS A 53 13.02 -13.26 3.76
C LYS A 53 12.71 -11.80 3.54
N GLY A 54 13.01 -10.96 4.52
CA GLY A 54 12.69 -9.55 4.49
C GLY A 54 13.87 -8.66 4.82
N VAL A 55 13.78 -7.41 4.38
CA VAL A 55 14.76 -6.33 4.66
C VAL A 55 14.03 -5.06 5.09
N CYS A 56 14.73 -4.21 5.85
CA CYS A 56 14.23 -2.90 6.24
C CYS A 56 15.37 -1.89 6.30
N PHE A 57 15.37 -0.90 5.41
CA PHE A 57 16.38 0.14 5.34
C PHE A 57 15.82 1.47 5.84
N PRO A 58 16.43 2.10 6.86
CA PRO A 58 16.02 3.43 7.29
C PRO A 58 16.18 4.46 6.16
N ILE A 59 15.14 5.25 5.91
CA ILE A 59 15.12 6.37 4.98
C ILE A 59 14.54 7.62 5.66
N ARG A 60 15.02 8.80 5.26
CA ARG A 60 14.65 10.06 5.92
C ARG A 60 13.29 10.58 5.47
N SER A 61 13.00 10.41 4.20
CA SER A 61 11.82 10.96 3.55
C SER A 61 11.18 9.96 2.59
N LYS A 62 10.01 10.30 2.07
CA LYS A 62 9.31 9.55 1.02
C LYS A 62 9.69 10.02 -0.39
N LEU A 63 10.85 10.65 -0.56
CA LEU A 63 11.32 11.06 -1.88
C LEU A 63 11.71 9.85 -2.72
N ALA A 64 11.39 9.90 -4.00
CA ALA A 64 11.70 8.82 -4.94
C ALA A 64 13.20 8.49 -5.00
N SER A 65 14.07 9.47 -4.83
CA SER A 65 15.53 9.27 -4.78
C SER A 65 15.98 8.40 -3.61
N GLU A 66 15.39 8.58 -2.40
CA GLU A 66 15.73 7.75 -1.24
C GLU A 66 15.16 6.33 -1.37
N THR A 67 13.95 6.19 -1.92
CA THR A 67 13.36 4.87 -2.17
C THR A 67 14.11 4.10 -3.25
N VAL A 68 14.66 4.77 -4.27
CA VAL A 68 15.52 4.13 -5.29
C VAL A 68 16.84 3.65 -4.70
N GLU A 69 17.46 4.43 -3.82
CA GLU A 69 18.68 3.98 -3.14
C GLU A 69 18.41 2.73 -2.27
N ALA A 70 17.29 2.74 -1.54
CA ALA A 70 16.87 1.59 -0.75
C ALA A 70 16.50 0.37 -1.62
N LEU A 71 15.88 0.60 -2.79
CA LEU A 71 15.57 -0.43 -3.79
C LEU A 71 16.86 -1.12 -4.28
N ARG A 72 17.90 -0.37 -4.59
CA ARG A 72 19.19 -0.92 -5.01
C ARG A 72 19.84 -1.76 -3.91
N LYS A 73 19.77 -1.32 -2.65
CA LYS A 73 20.20 -2.11 -1.49
C LYS A 73 19.41 -3.42 -1.38
N MET A 74 18.09 -3.36 -1.57
CA MET A 74 17.23 -4.54 -1.57
C MET A 74 17.64 -5.53 -2.67
N PHE A 75 17.89 -5.06 -3.89
CA PHE A 75 18.41 -5.93 -4.96
C PHE A 75 19.73 -6.57 -4.60
N GLY A 76 20.62 -5.84 -3.91
CA GLY A 76 21.90 -6.38 -3.43
C GLY A 76 21.74 -7.47 -2.38
N GLU A 77 20.74 -7.38 -1.49
CA GLU A 77 20.54 -8.33 -0.39
C GLU A 77 19.58 -9.50 -0.72
N LEU A 78 18.52 -9.24 -1.48
CA LEU A 78 17.49 -10.23 -1.80
C LEU A 78 17.60 -10.77 -3.23
N GLY A 79 18.39 -10.14 -4.08
CA GLY A 79 18.41 -10.39 -5.52
C GLY A 79 17.26 -9.68 -6.26
N TYR A 80 17.16 -9.92 -7.56
CA TYR A 80 16.17 -9.30 -8.42
C TYR A 80 14.91 -10.17 -8.49
N PRO A 81 13.72 -9.62 -8.15
CA PRO A 81 12.46 -10.35 -8.33
C PRO A 81 11.93 -10.23 -9.75
N SER A 82 11.03 -11.13 -10.14
CA SER A 82 10.27 -10.97 -11.39
C SER A 82 9.31 -9.78 -11.30
N SER A 83 8.70 -9.56 -10.13
CA SER A 83 7.80 -8.44 -9.90
C SER A 83 7.92 -7.86 -8.49
N ILE A 84 7.54 -6.57 -8.37
CA ILE A 84 7.39 -5.88 -7.09
C ILE A 84 5.96 -5.39 -6.95
N MET A 85 5.27 -5.82 -5.90
CA MET A 85 3.98 -5.29 -5.52
C MET A 85 4.17 -4.15 -4.49
N CYS A 86 3.65 -2.97 -4.82
CA CYS A 86 3.61 -1.81 -3.91
C CYS A 86 2.26 -1.10 -4.01
N ASP A 87 2.00 -0.12 -3.17
CA ASP A 87 0.81 0.71 -3.31
C ASP A 87 0.97 1.79 -4.41
N GLU A 88 -0.04 2.64 -4.58
CA GLU A 88 -0.03 3.73 -5.57
C GLU A 88 0.68 5.00 -5.05
N GLY A 89 1.45 4.91 -3.98
CA GLY A 89 2.19 6.02 -3.38
C GLY A 89 3.16 6.70 -4.35
N GLY A 90 3.32 8.02 -4.21
CA GLY A 90 4.22 8.81 -5.06
C GLY A 90 5.68 8.38 -4.94
N GLU A 91 6.06 7.85 -3.79
CA GLU A 91 7.39 7.31 -3.46
C GLU A 91 7.82 6.13 -4.34
N PHE A 92 6.86 5.40 -4.89
CA PHE A 92 7.09 4.26 -5.79
C PHE A 92 6.86 4.60 -7.26
N GLN A 93 6.76 5.89 -7.61
CA GLN A 93 6.59 6.38 -8.98
C GLN A 93 7.91 6.96 -9.52
N GLY A 94 7.87 7.53 -10.72
CA GLY A 94 9.00 8.25 -11.31
C GLY A 94 10.29 7.44 -11.34
N GLU A 95 11.30 7.88 -10.59
CA GLU A 95 12.63 7.26 -10.55
C GLU A 95 12.61 5.81 -10.07
N PHE A 96 11.76 5.49 -9.09
CA PHE A 96 11.59 4.11 -8.60
C PHE A 96 11.10 3.19 -9.72
N ALA A 97 10.07 3.62 -10.47
CA ALA A 97 9.55 2.85 -11.59
C ALA A 97 10.57 2.74 -12.74
N ALA A 98 11.35 3.79 -12.98
CA ALA A 98 12.41 3.79 -13.99
C ALA A 98 13.53 2.79 -13.63
N GLU A 99 13.94 2.71 -12.36
CA GLU A 99 14.94 1.75 -11.91
C GLU A 99 14.43 0.30 -12.04
N CYS A 100 13.18 0.03 -11.61
CA CYS A 100 12.57 -1.30 -11.80
C CYS A 100 12.54 -1.70 -13.29
N LYS A 101 12.13 -0.78 -14.17
CA LYS A 101 12.11 -1.02 -15.62
C LYS A 101 13.50 -1.30 -16.19
N LYS A 102 14.52 -0.59 -15.73
CA LYS A 102 15.92 -0.79 -16.13
C LYS A 102 16.39 -2.20 -15.78
N GLU A 103 16.01 -2.69 -14.61
CA GLU A 103 16.37 -4.02 -14.11
C GLU A 103 15.38 -5.12 -14.56
N ALA A 104 14.48 -4.83 -15.51
CA ALA A 104 13.46 -5.74 -16.03
C ALA A 104 12.50 -6.29 -14.94
N VAL A 105 12.26 -5.54 -13.88
CA VAL A 105 11.36 -5.90 -12.79
C VAL A 105 9.99 -5.27 -13.04
N GLU A 106 8.94 -6.09 -13.07
CA GLU A 106 7.56 -5.64 -13.24
C GLU A 106 7.03 -4.98 -11.96
N ILE A 107 6.23 -3.91 -12.08
CA ILE A 107 5.59 -3.27 -10.93
C ILE A 107 4.09 -3.58 -10.94
N ILE A 108 3.63 -4.23 -9.88
CA ILE A 108 2.22 -4.50 -9.61
C ILE A 108 1.68 -3.47 -8.62
N ARG A 109 0.74 -2.64 -9.07
CA ARG A 109 0.11 -1.60 -8.21
C ARG A 109 -1.05 -2.19 -7.42
N SER A 110 -0.89 -2.29 -6.10
CA SER A 110 -1.93 -2.78 -5.22
C SER A 110 -2.73 -1.63 -4.60
N ARG A 111 -4.04 -1.69 -4.75
CA ARG A 111 -4.97 -0.73 -4.11
C ARG A 111 -5.25 -1.03 -2.65
N THR A 112 -4.96 -2.23 -2.20
CA THR A 112 -5.27 -2.71 -0.85
C THR A 112 -4.05 -2.83 0.05
N GLY A 113 -2.85 -2.50 -0.48
CA GLY A 113 -1.58 -2.75 0.17
C GLY A 113 -1.10 -4.20 0.01
N GLY A 114 0.12 -4.47 0.44
CA GLY A 114 0.74 -5.79 0.42
C GLY A 114 0.57 -6.48 1.78
N ARG A 115 -0.24 -7.53 1.86
CA ARG A 115 -0.53 -8.22 3.14
C ARG A 115 0.70 -8.82 3.80
N PHE A 116 1.66 -9.28 3.00
CA PHE A 116 2.87 -9.89 3.53
C PHE A 116 3.80 -8.83 4.11
N VAL A 117 4.04 -7.75 3.40
CA VAL A 117 4.88 -6.65 3.89
C VAL A 117 4.21 -5.91 5.06
N GLU A 118 2.90 -5.71 5.06
CA GLU A 118 2.17 -5.14 6.21
C GLU A 118 2.31 -6.01 7.47
N ARG A 119 2.25 -7.34 7.31
CA ARG A 119 2.48 -8.28 8.42
C ARG A 119 3.92 -8.22 8.90
N PHE A 120 4.88 -8.19 7.99
CA PHE A 120 6.29 -8.07 8.31
C PHE A 120 6.57 -6.77 9.06
N ILE A 121 6.11 -5.62 8.58
CA ILE A 121 6.18 -4.33 9.27
C ILE A 121 5.63 -4.42 10.70
N ARG A 122 4.48 -5.06 10.89
CA ARG A 122 3.89 -5.24 12.22
C ARG A 122 4.77 -6.10 13.13
N THR A 123 5.39 -7.13 12.57
CA THR A 123 6.32 -8.01 13.30
C THR A 123 7.58 -7.27 13.72
N LEU A 124 8.10 -6.34 12.90
CA LEU A 124 9.28 -5.55 13.23
C LEU A 124 8.98 -4.48 14.30
N LYS A 125 7.82 -3.83 14.23
CA LYS A 125 7.50 -2.67 15.09
C LYS A 125 7.61 -2.98 16.57
N LEU A 126 7.00 -4.06 17.04
CA LEU A 126 6.92 -4.34 18.47
C LEU A 126 8.31 -4.53 19.10
N PRO A 127 9.19 -5.43 18.60
CA PRO A 127 10.54 -5.60 19.18
C PRO A 127 11.40 -4.32 19.10
N ILE A 128 11.24 -3.52 18.05
CA ILE A 128 11.95 -2.23 17.93
C ILE A 128 11.47 -1.27 19.01
N PHE A 129 10.17 -1.15 19.24
CA PHE A 129 9.62 -0.30 20.30
C PHE A 129 10.04 -0.75 21.69
N GLU A 130 10.00 -2.04 21.98
CA GLU A 130 10.40 -2.61 23.26
C GLU A 130 11.89 -2.31 23.55
N ARG A 131 12.77 -2.50 22.57
CA ARG A 131 14.20 -2.18 22.70
C ARG A 131 14.44 -0.70 22.92
N ARG A 132 13.76 0.16 22.16
CA ARG A 132 13.85 1.62 22.38
C ARG A 132 13.38 2.03 23.78
N LYS A 133 12.32 1.41 24.28
CA LYS A 133 11.81 1.67 25.63
C LYS A 133 12.80 1.22 26.71
N ALA A 134 13.47 0.09 26.50
CA ALA A 134 14.41 -0.47 27.48
C ALA A 134 15.79 0.17 27.45
N LEU A 135 16.30 0.51 26.27
CA LEU A 135 17.70 0.89 26.04
C LEU A 135 17.85 2.35 25.55
N GLY A 136 16.75 3.01 25.17
CA GLY A 136 16.78 4.36 24.58
C GLY A 136 17.26 4.34 23.12
N GLY A 137 17.76 5.48 22.64
CA GLY A 137 18.38 5.60 21.32
C GLY A 137 17.43 5.62 20.14
N SER A 138 18.02 5.58 18.92
CA SER A 138 17.27 5.56 17.67
C SER A 138 16.83 4.15 17.32
N TRP A 139 15.65 4.02 16.69
CA TRP A 139 15.16 2.73 16.18
C TRP A 139 16.10 2.10 15.13
N THR A 140 16.88 2.92 14.44
CA THR A 140 17.85 2.47 13.43
C THR A 140 18.97 1.62 14.01
N GLN A 141 19.25 1.74 15.29
CA GLN A 141 20.25 0.92 16.00
C GLN A 141 19.77 -0.51 16.21
N TYR A 142 18.45 -0.74 16.15
CA TYR A 142 17.84 -2.03 16.47
C TYR A 142 17.23 -2.74 15.26
N VAL A 143 16.93 -2.00 14.18
CA VAL A 143 16.18 -2.54 13.05
C VAL A 143 16.85 -3.71 12.39
N GLN A 144 18.16 -3.64 12.14
CA GLN A 144 18.91 -4.72 11.48
C GLN A 144 18.90 -6.01 12.32
N ASP A 145 19.20 -5.91 13.59
CA ASP A 145 19.19 -7.06 14.48
C ASP A 145 17.77 -7.69 14.65
N VAL A 146 16.70 -6.88 14.56
CA VAL A 146 15.34 -7.38 14.56
C VAL A 146 14.99 -8.08 13.25
N VAL A 147 15.46 -7.55 12.11
CA VAL A 147 15.32 -8.17 10.79
C VAL A 147 16.07 -9.48 10.71
N ASP A 148 17.31 -9.50 11.16
CA ASP A 148 18.15 -10.72 11.17
C ASP A 148 17.50 -11.80 12.03
N LYS A 149 17.03 -11.45 13.21
CA LYS A 149 16.30 -12.37 14.09
C LYS A 149 15.01 -12.89 13.46
N TYR A 150 14.26 -12.03 12.75
CA TYR A 150 13.08 -12.47 12.00
C TYR A 150 13.49 -13.48 10.90
N ASN A 151 14.49 -13.15 10.09
CA ASN A 151 14.94 -13.99 8.99
C ASN A 151 15.51 -15.34 9.48
N ASP A 152 16.06 -15.38 10.70
CA ASP A 152 16.62 -16.58 11.30
C ASP A 152 15.65 -17.33 12.25
N SER A 153 14.42 -16.89 12.36
CA SER A 153 13.38 -17.57 13.15
C SER A 153 12.44 -18.36 12.26
N PRO A 154 11.98 -19.56 12.70
CA PRO A 154 11.03 -20.36 11.94
C PRO A 154 9.73 -19.59 11.68
N HIS A 155 9.33 -19.50 10.42
CA HIS A 155 8.11 -18.82 9.99
C HIS A 155 6.97 -19.83 9.81
N SER A 156 5.82 -19.59 10.44
CA SER A 156 4.70 -20.54 10.51
C SER A 156 4.12 -20.97 9.15
N SER A 157 4.17 -20.09 8.12
CA SER A 157 3.58 -20.43 6.82
C SER A 157 4.50 -21.24 5.90
N ILE A 158 5.79 -21.28 6.19
CA ILE A 158 6.78 -22.03 5.41
C ILE A 158 7.45 -23.14 6.24
N HIS A 159 7.18 -23.20 7.55
CA HIS A 159 7.75 -24.14 8.50
C HIS A 159 9.28 -24.24 8.46
N ALA A 160 9.93 -23.16 8.08
CA ALA A 160 11.38 -23.02 7.97
C ALA A 160 11.80 -21.60 8.31
N LYS A 161 13.11 -21.35 8.48
CA LYS A 161 13.67 -20.01 8.58
C LYS A 161 13.66 -19.34 7.20
N PRO A 162 13.23 -18.09 7.09
CA PRO A 162 13.29 -17.34 5.83
C PRO A 162 14.68 -17.32 5.18
N SER A 163 15.75 -17.13 5.98
CA SER A 163 17.14 -17.19 5.50
C SER A 163 17.45 -18.55 4.88
N PHE A 164 17.09 -19.63 5.56
CA PHE A 164 17.34 -20.99 5.07
C PHE A 164 16.68 -21.26 3.72
N VAL A 165 15.40 -20.88 3.54
CA VAL A 165 14.70 -21.08 2.26
C VAL A 165 15.32 -20.24 1.15
N ALA A 166 15.71 -18.99 1.45
CA ALA A 166 16.35 -18.12 0.47
C ALA A 166 17.73 -18.61 0.05
N ASP A 167 18.51 -19.16 1.00
CA ASP A 167 19.86 -19.68 0.73
C ASP A 167 19.83 -21.01 -0.04
N HIS A 168 18.69 -21.72 -0.05
CA HIS A 168 18.47 -22.98 -0.76
C HIS A 168 17.53 -22.81 -1.96
N GLU A 169 17.62 -21.70 -2.67
CA GLU A 169 16.72 -21.33 -3.78
C GLU A 169 16.79 -22.27 -5.01
N TYR A 170 17.80 -23.12 -5.07
CA TYR A 170 17.97 -24.15 -6.12
C TYR A 170 17.76 -25.59 -5.60
N ASP A 171 17.43 -25.77 -4.33
CA ASP A 171 17.12 -27.07 -3.77
C ASP A 171 15.63 -27.39 -3.94
N PHE A 172 15.31 -28.20 -4.94
CA PHE A 172 13.93 -28.59 -5.25
C PHE A 172 13.20 -29.21 -4.07
N ALA A 173 13.87 -29.97 -3.21
CA ALA A 173 13.23 -30.58 -2.05
C ALA A 173 12.84 -29.54 -0.99
N VAL A 174 13.63 -28.48 -0.84
CA VAL A 174 13.30 -27.35 0.04
C VAL A 174 12.16 -26.52 -0.56
N LEU A 175 12.24 -26.23 -1.88
CA LEU A 175 11.22 -25.44 -2.57
C LEU A 175 9.87 -26.13 -2.58
N ASP A 176 9.82 -27.41 -2.96
CA ASP A 176 8.58 -28.21 -3.02
C ASP A 176 7.91 -28.29 -1.65
N ARG A 177 8.68 -28.62 -0.61
CA ARG A 177 8.16 -28.64 0.77
C ARG A 177 7.64 -27.27 1.22
N THR A 178 8.33 -26.18 0.88
CA THR A 178 7.93 -24.83 1.22
C THR A 178 6.64 -24.46 0.52
N HIS A 179 6.54 -24.75 -0.77
CA HIS A 179 5.34 -24.52 -1.57
C HIS A 179 4.15 -25.33 -1.03
N ASP A 180 4.35 -26.60 -0.72
CA ASP A 180 3.34 -27.47 -0.13
C ASP A 180 2.78 -26.91 1.18
N HIS A 181 3.65 -26.43 2.08
CA HIS A 181 3.20 -25.80 3.33
C HIS A 181 2.38 -24.54 3.09
N MET A 182 2.77 -23.70 2.16
CA MET A 182 1.99 -22.51 1.81
C MET A 182 0.64 -22.87 1.21
N THR A 183 0.60 -23.86 0.34
CA THR A 183 -0.62 -24.29 -0.38
C THR A 183 -1.62 -24.97 0.55
N LYS A 184 -1.18 -25.79 1.49
CA LYS A 184 -2.07 -26.46 2.49
C LYS A 184 -2.89 -25.46 3.30
N HIS A 185 -2.38 -24.26 3.53
CA HIS A 185 -3.06 -23.20 4.27
C HIS A 185 -3.71 -22.14 3.36
N ALA A 186 -3.51 -22.27 2.07
CA ALA A 186 -4.12 -21.39 1.07
C ALA A 186 -5.62 -21.68 0.97
N LYS A 187 -6.39 -20.61 0.78
CA LYS A 187 -7.84 -20.70 0.58
C LYS A 187 -8.15 -20.51 -0.89
N PHE A 188 -8.35 -21.60 -1.61
CA PHE A 188 -8.77 -21.66 -3.00
C PHE A 188 -9.88 -22.68 -3.21
N PRO A 189 -10.80 -22.45 -4.17
CA PRO A 189 -11.21 -21.11 -4.61
C PRO A 189 -11.99 -20.42 -3.48
N VAL A 190 -11.89 -19.11 -3.40
CA VAL A 190 -12.87 -18.38 -2.60
C VAL A 190 -14.13 -18.32 -3.45
N ASP A 191 -15.15 -19.02 -3.00
CA ASP A 191 -16.47 -19.03 -3.60
C ASP A 191 -17.11 -17.64 -3.39
N HIS A 192 -16.97 -16.79 -4.37
CA HIS A 192 -17.68 -15.53 -4.45
C HIS A 192 -18.88 -15.75 -5.35
N GLU A 193 -20.07 -15.39 -4.87
CA GLU A 193 -21.24 -15.27 -5.72
C GLU A 193 -20.88 -14.52 -7.02
N GLU A 194 -21.19 -15.09 -8.16
CA GLU A 194 -20.89 -14.47 -9.45
C GLU A 194 -21.62 -13.13 -9.60
N ILE A 195 -20.89 -12.18 -10.16
CA ILE A 195 -21.43 -10.86 -10.50
C ILE A 195 -21.47 -10.77 -12.02
N ALA A 196 -22.66 -10.47 -12.55
CA ALA A 196 -22.91 -10.26 -13.96
C ALA A 196 -23.12 -8.78 -14.27
N ILE A 197 -23.06 -8.45 -15.57
CA ILE A 197 -23.44 -7.11 -16.07
C ILE A 197 -24.90 -6.86 -15.70
N GLY A 198 -25.20 -5.66 -15.20
CA GLY A 198 -26.52 -5.27 -14.70
C GLY A 198 -26.76 -5.56 -13.21
N ASP A 199 -25.92 -6.34 -12.56
CA ASP A 199 -26.02 -6.58 -11.12
C ASP A 199 -25.80 -5.31 -10.30
N HIS A 200 -26.48 -5.24 -9.16
CA HIS A 200 -26.31 -4.15 -8.21
C HIS A 200 -25.32 -4.52 -7.12
N VAL A 201 -24.40 -3.60 -6.84
CA VAL A 201 -23.30 -3.81 -5.90
C VAL A 201 -23.05 -2.61 -4.99
N LYS A 202 -22.51 -2.87 -3.81
CA LYS A 202 -21.87 -1.86 -2.96
C LYS A 202 -20.36 -1.98 -3.06
N ILE A 203 -19.67 -0.83 -2.97
CA ILE A 203 -18.23 -0.72 -3.04
C ILE A 203 -17.64 -0.79 -1.64
N ARG A 204 -16.50 -1.46 -1.50
CA ARG A 204 -15.73 -1.46 -0.26
C ARG A 204 -15.06 -0.10 -0.05
N ILE A 205 -15.32 0.52 1.09
CA ILE A 205 -14.71 1.77 1.49
C ILE A 205 -13.58 1.46 2.49
N LYS A 206 -12.39 2.03 2.26
CA LYS A 206 -11.30 2.00 3.25
C LYS A 206 -11.64 3.01 4.34
N PRO A 207 -11.73 2.62 5.64
CA PRO A 207 -11.89 3.59 6.71
C PRO A 207 -10.64 4.45 6.83
N SER A 208 -10.80 5.76 7.02
CA SER A 208 -9.68 6.60 7.41
C SER A 208 -9.14 6.19 8.77
N ALA A 209 -7.88 6.53 9.08
CA ALA A 209 -7.21 6.13 10.33
C ALA A 209 -8.01 6.53 11.59
N PHE A 210 -8.79 7.61 11.52
CA PHE A 210 -9.58 8.15 12.64
C PHE A 210 -10.92 7.43 12.90
N TYR A 211 -11.44 6.63 11.95
CA TYR A 211 -12.79 6.04 12.03
C TYR A 211 -12.82 4.51 12.00
N LYS A 212 -11.70 3.84 12.33
CA LYS A 212 -11.58 2.38 12.21
C LYS A 212 -12.63 1.57 12.97
N GLU A 213 -13.17 2.08 14.06
CA GLU A 213 -14.06 1.31 14.94
C GLU A 213 -15.56 1.47 14.64
N THR A 214 -15.96 2.57 14.01
CA THR A 214 -17.37 2.91 13.80
C THR A 214 -17.81 2.87 12.33
N PHE A 215 -16.91 2.54 11.41
CA PHE A 215 -17.13 2.70 9.98
C PHE A 215 -17.82 1.51 9.31
N ASN A 216 -18.81 1.82 8.47
CA ASN A 216 -19.38 0.81 7.57
C ASN A 216 -18.39 0.53 6.45
N SER A 217 -17.95 -0.73 6.29
CA SER A 217 -16.95 -1.13 5.28
C SER A 217 -17.46 -1.06 3.83
N TRP A 218 -18.75 -0.76 3.64
CA TRP A 218 -19.42 -0.73 2.34
C TRP A 218 -20.05 0.62 2.10
N SER A 219 -20.08 1.06 0.83
CA SER A 219 -20.72 2.31 0.44
C SER A 219 -22.20 2.36 0.87
N SER A 220 -22.69 3.54 1.17
CA SER A 220 -24.14 3.81 1.29
C SER A 220 -24.80 3.67 -0.07
N GLU A 221 -24.12 4.11 -1.11
CA GLU A 221 -24.58 4.09 -2.48
C GLU A 221 -24.52 2.67 -3.10
N VAL A 222 -25.44 2.44 -4.02
CA VAL A 222 -25.54 1.22 -4.81
C VAL A 222 -25.15 1.54 -6.24
N TYR A 223 -24.29 0.73 -6.83
CA TYR A 223 -23.81 0.89 -8.20
C TYR A 223 -24.27 -0.28 -9.05
N THR A 224 -24.35 -0.07 -10.37
CA THR A 224 -24.68 -1.13 -11.33
C THR A 224 -23.41 -1.52 -12.09
N ILE A 225 -23.22 -2.80 -12.34
CA ILE A 225 -22.13 -3.30 -13.17
C ILE A 225 -22.43 -2.96 -14.64
N GLU A 226 -21.55 -2.19 -15.26
CA GLU A 226 -21.66 -1.73 -16.64
C GLU A 226 -20.93 -2.68 -17.61
N SER A 227 -19.70 -3.08 -17.25
CA SER A 227 -18.91 -4.03 -18.03
C SER A 227 -17.93 -4.81 -17.16
N ILE A 228 -17.44 -5.93 -17.67
CA ILE A 228 -16.47 -6.81 -17.01
C ILE A 228 -15.33 -7.06 -17.98
N ASP A 229 -14.11 -6.66 -17.59
CA ASP A 229 -12.88 -7.03 -18.27
C ASP A 229 -12.35 -8.33 -17.67
N VAL A 230 -12.35 -9.40 -18.44
CA VAL A 230 -11.94 -10.74 -17.99
C VAL A 230 -10.47 -11.04 -18.24
N ASP A 231 -9.82 -10.29 -19.13
CA ASP A 231 -8.45 -10.53 -19.57
C ASP A 231 -7.43 -9.64 -18.87
N ALA A 232 -7.86 -8.86 -17.87
CA ALA A 232 -6.95 -8.02 -17.11
C ALA A 232 -5.94 -8.87 -16.32
N PRO A 233 -4.64 -8.51 -16.31
CA PRO A 233 -3.57 -9.27 -15.63
C PRO A 233 -3.82 -9.48 -14.14
N GLN A 234 -4.62 -8.60 -13.52
CA GLN A 234 -4.96 -8.61 -12.09
C GLN A 234 -6.20 -9.49 -11.78
N GLY A 235 -6.77 -10.17 -12.77
CA GLY A 235 -8.04 -10.86 -12.69
C GLY A 235 -9.22 -9.99 -13.14
N LYS A 236 -10.44 -10.55 -13.12
CA LYS A 236 -11.64 -9.86 -13.60
C LYS A 236 -11.80 -8.47 -12.98
N LEU A 237 -11.87 -7.44 -13.84
CA LEU A 237 -12.14 -6.06 -13.47
C LEU A 237 -13.59 -5.68 -13.80
N TYR A 238 -14.25 -5.05 -12.85
CA TYR A 238 -15.65 -4.66 -12.92
C TYR A 238 -15.75 -3.14 -13.05
N HIS A 239 -16.36 -2.67 -14.13
CA HIS A 239 -16.68 -1.28 -14.37
C HIS A 239 -18.10 -0.98 -13.89
N LEU A 240 -18.28 0.13 -13.22
CA LEU A 240 -19.54 0.52 -12.58
C LEU A 240 -20.05 1.82 -13.20
N THR A 241 -21.35 1.90 -13.40
CA THR A 241 -22.00 3.12 -13.92
C THR A 241 -21.73 4.30 -12.98
N GLY A 242 -21.13 5.37 -13.53
CA GLY A 242 -20.83 6.58 -12.78
C GLY A 242 -19.62 6.50 -11.85
N TYR A 243 -18.83 5.41 -11.86
CA TYR A 243 -17.63 5.25 -11.07
C TYR A 243 -16.40 5.14 -11.97
N ARG A 244 -15.42 6.03 -11.79
CA ARG A 244 -14.29 6.16 -12.74
C ARG A 244 -13.33 4.99 -12.78
N ARG A 245 -13.26 4.23 -11.69
CA ARG A 245 -12.22 3.23 -11.49
C ARG A 245 -12.79 1.83 -11.62
N PRO A 246 -12.19 0.92 -12.42
CA PRO A 246 -12.55 -0.49 -12.37
C PRO A 246 -12.20 -1.08 -11.00
N LEU A 247 -12.94 -2.08 -10.56
CA LEU A 247 -12.85 -2.68 -9.24
C LEU A 247 -12.64 -4.19 -9.37
N LEU A 248 -11.92 -4.77 -8.41
CA LEU A 248 -11.73 -6.21 -8.29
C LEU A 248 -12.94 -6.85 -7.57
N ARG A 249 -13.17 -8.15 -7.81
CA ARG A 249 -14.30 -8.87 -7.22
C ARG A 249 -14.45 -8.71 -5.72
N PHE A 250 -13.38 -8.74 -4.96
CA PHE A 250 -13.40 -8.61 -3.51
C PHE A 250 -13.69 -7.18 -2.99
N GLU A 251 -13.64 -6.18 -3.88
CA GLU A 251 -14.02 -4.81 -3.57
C GLU A 251 -15.54 -4.61 -3.70
N LEU A 252 -16.26 -5.61 -4.19
CA LEU A 252 -17.69 -5.57 -4.50
C LEU A 252 -18.49 -6.50 -3.60
N LYS A 253 -19.63 -6.02 -3.13
CA LYS A 253 -20.65 -6.80 -2.44
C LYS A 253 -21.92 -6.79 -3.27
N LYS A 254 -22.30 -7.94 -3.83
CA LYS A 254 -23.57 -8.10 -4.54
C LYS A 254 -24.75 -7.87 -3.61
N ILE A 255 -25.79 -7.25 -4.13
CA ILE A 255 -27.07 -7.02 -3.43
C ILE A 255 -28.10 -7.88 -4.11
N ALA A 256 -28.61 -8.87 -3.38
CA ALA A 256 -29.53 -9.87 -3.92
C ALA A 256 -30.95 -9.33 -4.17
N ASP A 257 -31.38 -8.24 -3.52
CA ASP A 257 -32.75 -7.71 -3.61
C ASP A 257 -32.76 -6.17 -3.58
N VAL A 258 -32.88 -5.58 -4.77
CA VAL A 258 -33.14 -4.12 -4.89
C VAL A 258 -34.55 -3.77 -4.45
N HIS A 259 -35.49 -4.71 -4.51
CA HIS A 259 -36.90 -4.47 -4.19
C HIS A 259 -37.19 -4.20 -2.71
N ARG A 260 -36.31 -4.60 -1.79
CA ARG A 260 -36.43 -4.29 -0.35
C ARG A 260 -36.03 -2.86 0.01
N PHE A 261 -35.31 -2.15 -0.86
CA PHE A 261 -34.86 -0.77 -0.66
C PHE A 261 -35.72 0.25 -1.45
N ALA A 262 -36.79 -0.19 -2.12
CA ALA A 262 -37.62 0.64 -2.99
C ALA A 262 -38.51 1.63 -2.24
N GLY A 263 -38.39 1.78 -0.94
CA GLY A 263 -39.11 2.79 -0.15
C GLY A 263 -38.29 4.09 0.00
N GLY A 264 -38.29 4.95 -0.98
CA GLY A 264 -37.87 6.36 -0.83
C GLY A 264 -36.41 6.69 -1.16
N GLU A 265 -35.43 5.94 -0.67
CA GLU A 265 -34.02 6.30 -0.81
C GLU A 265 -33.43 6.01 -2.20
N LEU A 266 -33.91 4.98 -2.89
CA LEU A 266 -33.40 4.63 -4.24
C LEU A 266 -33.84 5.65 -5.29
N ARG A 267 -35.02 6.23 -5.14
CA ARG A 267 -35.51 7.29 -6.06
C ARG A 267 -34.70 8.57 -5.93
N SER A 268 -34.31 8.95 -4.72
CA SER A 268 -33.46 10.12 -4.50
C SER A 268 -32.03 9.93 -4.99
N ALA A 269 -31.46 8.74 -4.80
CA ALA A 269 -30.12 8.41 -5.30
C ALA A 269 -30.06 8.35 -6.83
N LEU A 270 -31.05 7.74 -7.48
CA LEU A 270 -31.14 7.70 -8.95
C LEU A 270 -31.44 9.08 -9.57
N GLN A 271 -32.19 9.96 -8.87
CA GLN A 271 -32.40 11.33 -9.31
C GLN A 271 -31.14 12.19 -9.17
N GLN A 272 -30.32 12.00 -8.13
CA GLN A 272 -29.05 12.69 -7.95
C GLN A 272 -28.01 12.28 -8.99
N VAL A 273 -28.02 11.03 -9.46
CA VAL A 273 -27.13 10.56 -10.54
C VAL A 273 -27.54 11.16 -11.90
N ARG A 274 -28.83 11.38 -12.15
CA ARG A 274 -29.32 12.02 -13.39
C ARG A 274 -29.03 13.52 -13.47
N HIS A 275 -28.90 14.19 -12.33
CA HIS A 275 -28.54 15.60 -12.23
C HIS A 275 -27.52 15.75 -11.10
N PRO A 276 -26.20 15.55 -11.37
CA PRO A 276 -25.22 15.93 -10.37
C PRO A 276 -25.45 17.41 -10.04
N PRO A 277 -25.48 17.81 -8.78
CA PRO A 277 -25.62 19.21 -8.42
C PRO A 277 -24.50 19.96 -9.14
N VAL A 278 -24.88 20.82 -10.06
CA VAL A 278 -23.95 21.79 -10.65
C VAL A 278 -23.43 22.57 -9.46
N ALA A 279 -22.16 22.39 -9.13
CA ALA A 279 -21.52 23.20 -8.11
C ALA A 279 -21.82 24.66 -8.45
N PRO A 280 -22.33 25.48 -7.50
CA PRO A 280 -22.59 26.87 -7.77
C PRO A 280 -21.30 27.45 -8.36
N VAL A 281 -21.42 27.98 -9.57
CA VAL A 281 -20.34 28.76 -10.18
C VAL A 281 -20.14 29.93 -9.23
N VAL A 282 -19.15 29.82 -8.37
CA VAL A 282 -18.69 30.94 -7.56
C VAL A 282 -18.26 31.98 -8.56
N ALA A 283 -19.08 33.03 -8.71
CA ALA A 283 -18.75 34.16 -9.56
C ALA A 283 -17.33 34.60 -9.19
N ALA A 284 -16.46 34.61 -10.17
CA ALA A 284 -15.08 35.03 -10.00
C ALA A 284 -15.08 36.44 -9.39
N VAL A 285 -14.69 36.52 -8.14
CA VAL A 285 -14.41 37.82 -7.50
C VAL A 285 -13.28 38.43 -8.31
N PRO A 286 -13.43 39.67 -8.85
CA PRO A 286 -12.37 40.31 -9.59
C PRO A 286 -11.16 40.44 -8.68
N VAL A 287 -10.07 39.79 -9.08
CA VAL A 287 -8.78 39.89 -8.39
C VAL A 287 -8.28 41.32 -8.54
N ALA A 288 -8.20 42.02 -7.44
CA ALA A 288 -7.56 43.34 -7.41
C ALA A 288 -6.12 43.25 -7.96
N PRO A 289 -5.65 44.24 -8.76
CA PRO A 289 -4.31 44.22 -9.30
C PRO A 289 -3.27 44.19 -8.18
N ARG A 290 -2.32 43.28 -8.28
CA ARG A 290 -1.18 43.20 -7.35
C ARG A 290 -0.42 44.51 -7.31
N PRO A 291 -0.06 45.02 -6.14
CA PRO A 291 0.83 46.14 -6.03
C PRO A 291 2.20 45.82 -6.67
N PRO A 292 2.87 46.78 -7.30
CA PRO A 292 4.17 46.56 -7.94
C PRO A 292 5.20 46.08 -6.91
N ALA A 293 6.03 45.15 -7.32
CA ALA A 293 7.09 44.61 -6.50
C ALA A 293 8.06 45.72 -6.05
N PRO A 294 8.56 45.68 -4.79
CA PRO A 294 9.54 46.67 -4.35
C PRO A 294 10.82 46.56 -5.16
N LEU A 295 11.32 47.75 -5.57
CA LEU A 295 12.56 47.88 -6.33
C LEU A 295 13.73 47.25 -5.54
N ARG A 296 14.50 46.39 -6.21
CA ARG A 296 15.73 45.85 -5.66
C ARG A 296 16.72 46.95 -5.31
N PRO A 297 17.35 46.96 -4.14
CA PRO A 297 18.42 47.90 -3.83
C PRO A 297 19.62 47.67 -4.79
N PRO A 298 20.34 48.74 -5.14
CA PRO A 298 21.50 48.63 -6.03
C PRO A 298 22.61 47.76 -5.40
N PRO A 299 23.43 47.10 -6.23
CA PRO A 299 24.51 46.25 -5.74
C PRO A 299 25.55 47.09 -4.98
N ARG A 300 25.93 46.62 -3.79
CA ARG A 300 26.99 47.26 -2.99
C ARG A 300 28.31 47.16 -3.75
N ARG A 301 29.02 48.30 -3.88
CA ARG A 301 30.37 48.34 -4.44
C ARG A 301 31.34 47.52 -3.59
N PRO A 302 32.29 46.80 -4.22
CA PRO A 302 33.34 46.11 -3.48
C PRO A 302 34.24 47.07 -2.72
N VAL A 303 34.43 46.86 -1.44
CA VAL A 303 35.40 47.58 -0.60
C VAL A 303 36.78 47.03 -0.94
N THR A 304 37.61 47.86 -1.58
CA THR A 304 39.04 47.60 -1.80
C THR A 304 39.78 47.61 -0.44
N ARG A 305 40.35 46.51 -0.06
CA ARG A 305 41.20 46.36 1.13
C ARG A 305 42.55 46.97 0.84
N SER A 306 42.85 48.14 1.42
CA SER A 306 44.20 48.75 1.42
C SER A 306 45.18 47.82 2.13
N GLN A 307 46.23 47.47 1.45
CA GLN A 307 47.43 46.88 2.04
C GLN A 307 48.14 47.96 2.85
N THR A 308 48.22 47.80 4.17
CA THR A 308 49.15 48.56 4.99
C THR A 308 50.37 47.70 5.25
N GLN A 309 51.49 48.03 4.59
CA GLN A 309 52.82 47.61 5.02
C GLN A 309 53.17 48.35 6.31
N VAL A 310 53.64 47.59 7.33
CA VAL A 310 54.49 48.17 8.39
C VAL A 310 55.61 47.18 8.67
N ARG A 311 56.75 47.70 8.67
CA ARG A 311 58.12 47.22 9.01
C ARG A 311 58.21 46.15 10.09
#